data_255006a8433a08124f7f647fbdb45baa
#
_entry.id   255006a8433a08124f7f647fbdb45baa
#
_cell.length_a   1.000
_cell.length_b   1.000
_cell.length_c   1.000
_cell.angle_alpha   90.00
_cell.angle_beta   90.00
_cell.angle_gamma   90.00
#
_symmetry.space_group_name_H-M   'P 1'
#
loop_
_entity.id
_entity.type
_entity.pdbx_description
1 polymer ?
#
loop_
_entity_poly.entity_id
_entity_poly.type
_entity_poly.pdbx_seq_one_letter_code
_entity_poly.pdbx_strand_id
1 'polypeptide(L)'
;VMIGEFHFGALDAGLPATGLEGVLSQRDRGIAYCHYCEKAAAHPNGVGCHYFQCYDQFVLGRFDGENYNIGLFDICSQPYPDMMEQIKLCSSEIYEVADGQKEPCEEKADSIPMIAY
;
A
#
# COMPACT_ATOMS: atom_id res chain seq x y z
N VAL A 1 14.22 13.67 2.07
CA VAL A 1 12.78 13.77 1.82
C VAL A 1 12.08 12.57 2.43
N MET A 2 10.99 12.82 3.15
CA MET A 2 10.10 11.78 3.65
C MET A 2 8.75 11.89 2.96
N ILE A 3 8.20 10.75 2.53
CA ILE A 3 6.85 10.69 2.00
C ILE A 3 5.91 10.52 3.19
N GLY A 4 5.08 11.54 3.44
CA GLY A 4 4.24 11.58 4.64
C GLY A 4 3.02 10.69 4.59
N GLU A 5 2.53 10.35 3.39
CA GLU A 5 1.31 9.55 3.22
C GLU A 5 1.23 8.96 1.83
N PHE A 6 0.89 7.68 1.74
CA PHE A 6 0.53 7.00 0.50
C PHE A 6 -0.34 5.78 0.82
N HIS A 7 -1.13 5.33 -0.14
CA HIS A 7 -1.92 4.10 -0.01
C HIS A 7 -2.27 3.49 -1.36
N PHE A 8 -2.68 2.22 -1.31
CA PHE A 8 -3.25 1.49 -2.43
C PHE A 8 -4.50 0.76 -1.97
N GLY A 9 -5.57 0.83 -2.72
CA GLY A 9 -6.82 0.18 -2.40
C GLY A 9 -7.31 -0.74 -3.52
N ALA A 10 -8.13 -1.73 -3.17
CA ALA A 10 -8.75 -2.65 -4.12
C ALA A 10 -10.23 -2.83 -3.80
N LEU A 11 -10.97 -3.49 -4.69
CA LEU A 11 -12.42 -3.69 -4.54
C LEU A 11 -12.78 -5.13 -4.18
N ASP A 12 -11.80 -6.01 -4.02
CA ASP A 12 -11.99 -7.44 -3.80
C ASP A 12 -12.23 -7.85 -2.34
N ALA A 13 -12.24 -6.88 -1.43
CA ALA A 13 -12.47 -7.11 0.00
C ALA A 13 -13.83 -6.57 0.51
N GLY A 14 -14.72 -6.15 -0.39
CA GLY A 14 -16.08 -5.75 -0.06
C GLY A 14 -16.30 -4.27 0.21
N LEU A 15 -15.25 -3.46 0.33
CA LEU A 15 -15.38 -2.01 0.42
C LEU A 15 -15.57 -1.39 -0.98
N PRO A 16 -16.35 -0.31 -1.09
CA PRO A 16 -16.77 0.21 -2.40
C PRO A 16 -15.76 1.14 -3.06
N ALA A 17 -14.71 1.55 -2.37
CA ALA A 17 -13.78 2.55 -2.88
C ALA A 17 -12.31 2.18 -2.62
N THR A 18 -11.46 2.63 -3.54
CA THR A 18 -10.02 2.33 -3.52
C THR A 18 -9.18 3.43 -2.90
N GLY A 19 -9.74 4.61 -2.74
CA GLY A 19 -8.94 5.80 -2.48
C GLY A 19 -8.21 6.28 -3.73
N LEU A 20 -7.10 6.97 -3.55
CA LEU A 20 -6.41 7.69 -4.63
C LEU A 20 -5.75 6.77 -5.66
N GLU A 21 -5.27 5.62 -5.22
CA GLU A 21 -4.60 4.65 -6.10
C GLU A 21 -5.28 3.29 -6.00
N GLY A 22 -5.98 2.92 -7.07
CA GLY A 22 -6.68 1.64 -7.18
C GLY A 22 -5.87 0.58 -7.89
N VAL A 23 -5.92 -0.64 -7.37
CA VAL A 23 -5.33 -1.85 -7.98
C VAL A 23 -6.35 -2.99 -7.98
N LEU A 24 -6.03 -4.11 -8.65
CA LEU A 24 -7.01 -5.18 -8.90
C LEU A 24 -7.29 -6.08 -7.70
N SER A 25 -6.31 -6.31 -6.82
CA SER A 25 -6.42 -7.30 -5.75
C SER A 25 -5.60 -6.94 -4.52
N GLN A 26 -5.80 -7.69 -3.43
CA GLN A 26 -4.98 -7.54 -2.22
C GLN A 26 -3.51 -7.86 -2.49
N ARG A 27 -3.23 -8.86 -3.34
CA ARG A 27 -1.85 -9.15 -3.76
C ARG A 27 -1.25 -7.96 -4.51
N ASP A 28 -1.99 -7.35 -5.42
CA ASP A 28 -1.53 -6.18 -6.16
C ASP A 28 -1.30 -4.97 -5.26
N ARG A 29 -2.09 -4.82 -4.19
CA ARG A 29 -1.81 -3.81 -3.15
C ARG A 29 -0.43 -4.02 -2.54
N GLY A 30 -0.08 -5.26 -2.24
CA GLY A 30 1.24 -5.62 -1.70
C GLY A 30 2.37 -5.36 -2.70
N ILE A 31 2.18 -5.71 -3.96
CA ILE A 31 3.15 -5.46 -5.04
C ILE A 31 3.36 -3.95 -5.21
N ALA A 32 2.28 -3.19 -5.27
CA ALA A 32 2.34 -1.72 -5.37
C ALA A 32 3.06 -1.10 -4.17
N TYR A 33 2.77 -1.58 -2.97
CA TYR A 33 3.46 -1.18 -1.74
C TYR A 33 4.97 -1.42 -1.84
N CYS A 34 5.39 -2.63 -2.23
CA CYS A 34 6.81 -2.96 -2.38
C CYS A 34 7.50 -2.06 -3.40
N HIS A 35 6.89 -1.93 -4.57
CA HIS A 35 7.42 -1.08 -5.64
C HIS A 35 7.64 0.35 -5.16
N TYR A 36 6.63 0.91 -4.49
CA TYR A 36 6.67 2.28 -3.99
C TYR A 36 7.73 2.47 -2.89
N CYS A 37 7.72 1.61 -1.87
CA CYS A 37 8.65 1.71 -0.75
C CYS A 37 10.11 1.52 -1.18
N GLU A 38 10.37 0.53 -2.02
CA GLU A 38 11.75 0.26 -2.47
C GLU A 38 12.27 1.34 -3.41
N LYS A 39 11.43 1.90 -4.29
CA LYS A 39 11.83 3.05 -5.10
C LYS A 39 12.12 4.28 -4.23
N ALA A 40 11.32 4.51 -3.19
CA ALA A 40 11.57 5.57 -2.22
C ALA A 40 12.87 5.35 -1.44
N ALA A 41 13.13 4.11 -1.01
CA ALA A 41 14.35 3.74 -0.29
C ALA A 41 15.61 3.87 -1.15
N ALA A 42 15.52 3.54 -2.43
CA ALA A 42 16.62 3.66 -3.38
C ALA A 42 16.95 5.11 -3.77
N HIS A 43 16.03 6.04 -3.52
CA HIS A 43 16.24 7.44 -3.87
C HIS A 43 17.30 8.08 -2.96
N PRO A 44 18.31 8.76 -3.51
CA PRO A 44 19.43 9.28 -2.70
C PRO A 44 19.03 10.28 -1.61
N ASN A 45 17.91 10.96 -1.78
CA ASN A 45 17.39 11.89 -0.79
C ASN A 45 16.18 11.36 -0.02
N GLY A 46 15.82 10.10 -0.23
CA GLY A 46 14.71 9.45 0.47
C GLY A 46 15.15 8.95 1.85
N VAL A 47 14.37 9.25 2.89
CA VAL A 47 14.64 8.80 4.27
C VAL A 47 13.51 7.95 4.85
N GLY A 48 12.39 7.84 4.15
CA GLY A 48 11.28 7.00 4.59
C GLY A 48 9.96 7.35 3.92
N CYS A 49 8.98 6.50 4.16
CA CYS A 49 7.61 6.69 3.71
C CYS A 49 6.64 6.13 4.75
N HIS A 50 5.49 6.78 4.88
CA HIS A 50 4.43 6.39 5.81
C HIS A 50 3.21 5.90 5.05
N TYR A 51 2.82 4.67 5.30
CA TYR A 51 1.61 4.11 4.71
C TYR A 51 0.36 4.60 5.46
N PHE A 52 -0.61 5.06 4.75
CA PHE A 52 -1.91 5.42 5.28
C PHE A 52 -2.96 4.42 4.78
N GLN A 53 -3.50 3.55 5.63
CA GLN A 53 -3.31 3.50 7.08
C GLN A 53 -3.33 2.04 7.57
N CYS A 54 -3.27 1.84 8.88
CA CYS A 54 -3.22 0.51 9.49
C CYS A 54 -4.51 -0.29 9.28
N TYR A 55 -5.68 0.33 9.47
CA TYR A 55 -6.99 -0.30 9.33
C TYR A 55 -7.75 0.26 8.14
N ASP A 56 -8.63 -0.57 7.56
CA ASP A 56 -9.62 -0.10 6.61
C ASP A 56 -10.49 1.00 7.21
N GLN A 57 -11.00 1.83 6.35
CA GLN A 57 -12.03 2.79 6.75
C GLN A 57 -13.37 2.09 6.88
N PHE A 58 -14.26 2.66 7.66
CA PHE A 58 -15.56 2.09 7.93
C PHE A 58 -16.45 2.13 6.68
N VAL A 59 -17.17 1.04 6.41
CA VAL A 59 -17.97 0.88 5.17
C VAL A 59 -19.03 1.97 4.98
N LEU A 60 -19.59 2.49 6.07
CA LEU A 60 -20.57 3.59 6.02
C LEU A 60 -19.91 4.97 5.86
N GLY A 61 -18.61 5.01 5.80
CA GLY A 61 -17.83 6.23 5.67
C GLY A 61 -17.41 6.83 7.01
N ARG A 62 -16.26 7.44 7.04
CA ARG A 62 -15.83 8.28 8.15
C ARG A 62 -16.47 9.67 8.00
N PHE A 63 -16.13 10.62 8.88
CA PHE A 63 -16.77 11.95 8.91
C PHE A 63 -16.73 12.73 7.57
N ASP A 64 -15.74 12.43 6.73
CA ASP A 64 -15.58 13.04 5.40
C ASP A 64 -16.14 12.18 4.25
N GLY A 65 -16.76 11.03 4.58
CA GLY A 65 -17.38 10.12 3.63
C GLY A 65 -16.46 9.03 3.08
N GLU A 66 -15.17 9.06 3.39
CA GLU A 66 -14.23 8.04 2.89
C GLU A 66 -14.53 6.65 3.46
N ASN A 67 -14.52 5.64 2.58
CA ASN A 67 -14.73 4.24 2.94
C ASN A 67 -13.82 3.31 2.13
N TYR A 68 -12.53 3.60 2.14
CA TYR A 68 -11.53 2.97 1.31
C TYR A 68 -11.01 1.65 1.88
N ASN A 69 -10.76 0.68 1.01
CA ASN A 69 -9.97 -0.51 1.33
C ASN A 69 -8.47 -0.19 1.27
N ILE A 70 -7.97 0.51 2.24
CA ILE A 70 -6.56 0.93 2.30
C ILE A 70 -5.82 0.39 3.52
N GLY A 71 -6.50 -0.36 4.39
CA GLY A 71 -5.91 -0.94 5.59
C GLY A 71 -4.92 -2.07 5.31
N LEU A 72 -3.96 -2.23 6.19
CA LEU A 72 -3.18 -3.46 6.32
C LEU A 72 -4.02 -4.56 6.97
N PHE A 73 -4.97 -4.12 7.79
CA PHE A 73 -5.96 -4.94 8.49
C PHE A 73 -7.37 -4.46 8.14
N ASP A 74 -8.31 -5.38 8.16
CA ASP A 74 -9.72 -5.02 8.12
C ASP A 74 -10.20 -4.42 9.46
N ILE A 75 -11.47 -4.00 9.53
CA ILE A 75 -12.02 -3.40 10.75
C ILE A 75 -12.17 -4.39 11.91
N CYS A 76 -12.02 -5.69 11.66
CA CYS A 76 -12.01 -6.74 12.67
C CYS A 76 -10.58 -7.14 13.10
N SER A 77 -9.59 -6.34 12.76
CA SER A 77 -8.17 -6.58 13.05
C SER A 77 -7.60 -7.85 12.41
N GLN A 78 -8.18 -8.29 11.28
CA GLN A 78 -7.65 -9.40 10.51
C GLN A 78 -6.73 -8.87 9.40
N PRO A 79 -5.50 -9.35 9.29
CA PRO A 79 -4.60 -8.93 8.24
C PRO A 79 -5.08 -9.45 6.88
N TYR A 80 -4.75 -8.73 5.81
CA TYR A 80 -4.92 -9.20 4.45
C TYR A 80 -3.73 -10.10 4.08
N PRO A 81 -3.89 -11.43 4.04
CA PRO A 81 -2.73 -12.35 3.93
C PRO A 81 -1.91 -12.12 2.67
N ASP A 82 -2.56 -11.96 1.52
CA ASP A 82 -1.87 -11.79 0.23
C ASP A 82 -1.08 -10.48 0.17
N MET A 83 -1.63 -9.42 0.73
CA MET A 83 -0.91 -8.15 0.85
C MET A 83 0.25 -8.27 1.83
N MET A 84 0.03 -8.91 2.98
CA MET A 84 1.05 -9.08 4.02
C MET A 84 2.23 -9.90 3.55
N GLU A 85 2.03 -10.91 2.72
CA GLU A 85 3.11 -11.70 2.15
C GLU A 85 4.09 -10.81 1.37
N GLN A 86 3.58 -9.93 0.53
CA GLN A 86 4.40 -9.00 -0.24
C GLN A 86 5.10 -7.97 0.66
N ILE A 87 4.39 -7.44 1.65
CA ILE A 87 4.96 -6.47 2.59
C ILE A 87 6.11 -7.07 3.40
N LYS A 88 5.97 -8.33 3.84
CA LYS A 88 7.04 -9.03 4.56
C LYS A 88 8.29 -9.21 3.70
N LEU A 89 8.11 -9.55 2.42
CA LEU A 89 9.24 -9.62 1.48
C LEU A 89 9.94 -8.26 1.36
N CYS A 90 9.20 -7.20 1.12
CA CYS A 90 9.71 -5.84 1.05
C CYS A 90 10.48 -5.48 2.34
N SER A 91 9.86 -5.69 3.48
CA SER A 91 10.46 -5.35 4.79
C SER A 91 11.75 -6.12 5.07
N SER A 92 11.88 -7.35 4.55
CA SER A 92 13.07 -8.17 4.75
C SER A 92 14.29 -7.66 3.98
N GLU A 93 14.11 -6.86 2.94
CA GLU A 93 15.18 -6.42 2.04
C GLU A 93 15.30 -4.90 1.90
N ILE A 94 14.44 -4.13 2.54
CA ILE A 94 14.36 -2.67 2.35
C ILE A 94 15.67 -1.96 2.69
N TYR A 95 16.39 -2.42 3.71
CA TYR A 95 17.68 -1.82 4.09
C TYR A 95 18.80 -2.13 3.08
N GLU A 96 18.78 -3.32 2.47
CA GLU A 96 19.71 -3.65 1.39
C GLU A 96 19.47 -2.78 0.16
N VAL A 97 18.21 -2.50 -0.15
CA VAL A 97 17.82 -1.58 -1.22
C VAL A 97 18.29 -0.15 -0.90
N ALA A 98 18.05 0.31 0.33
CA ALA A 98 18.47 1.65 0.77
C ALA A 98 19.99 1.84 0.72
N ASP A 99 20.75 0.79 1.05
CA ASP A 99 22.21 0.80 1.02
C ASP A 99 22.80 0.61 -0.39
N GLY A 100 21.97 0.38 -1.38
CA GLY A 100 22.41 0.12 -2.76
C GLY A 100 22.97 -1.28 -3.01
N GLN A 101 22.82 -2.21 -2.06
CA GLN A 101 23.27 -3.60 -2.19
C GLN A 101 22.31 -4.44 -3.04
N LYS A 102 21.08 -4.00 -3.17
CA LYS A 102 20.04 -4.65 -3.95
C LYS A 102 19.29 -3.62 -4.78
N GLU A 103 18.97 -3.99 -6.03
CA GLU A 103 18.13 -3.15 -6.88
C GLU A 103 16.68 -3.13 -6.36
N PRO A 104 15.98 -1.99 -6.46
CA PRO A 104 14.59 -1.91 -6.07
C PRO A 104 13.70 -2.79 -6.95
N CYS A 105 12.58 -3.23 -6.39
CA CYS A 105 11.59 -4.05 -7.08
C CYS A 105 11.11 -3.38 -8.38
N GLU A 106 11.20 -4.09 -9.48
CA GLU A 106 10.70 -3.64 -10.79
C GLU A 106 9.27 -4.11 -11.06
N GLU A 107 8.77 -5.11 -10.33
CA GLU A 107 7.39 -5.55 -10.46
C GLU A 107 6.44 -4.44 -10.06
N LYS A 108 5.48 -4.15 -10.94
CA LYS A 108 4.51 -3.08 -10.76
C LYS A 108 3.11 -3.61 -10.97
N ALA A 109 2.21 -3.33 -10.05
CA ALA A 109 0.81 -3.70 -10.20
C ALA A 109 0.12 -2.80 -11.22
N ASP A 110 -0.84 -3.37 -11.96
CA ASP A 110 -1.70 -2.60 -12.84
C ASP A 110 -2.66 -1.75 -12.01
N SER A 111 -2.79 -0.49 -12.41
CA SER A 111 -3.72 0.43 -11.79
C SER A 111 -5.11 0.28 -12.40
N ILE A 112 -6.13 0.47 -11.58
CA ILE A 112 -7.50 0.68 -12.03
C ILE A 112 -7.87 2.15 -11.85
N PRO A 113 -8.92 2.66 -12.52
CA PRO A 113 -9.39 4.01 -12.27
C PRO A 113 -9.67 4.26 -10.79
N MET A 114 -9.28 5.41 -10.29
CA MET A 114 -9.54 5.83 -8.92
C MET A 114 -11.04 5.76 -8.63
N ILE A 115 -11.40 5.08 -7.55
CA ILE A 115 -12.77 5.07 -7.02
C ILE A 115 -12.70 5.64 -5.61
N ALA A 116 -13.12 6.88 -5.51
CA ALA A 116 -13.29 7.61 -4.26
C ALA A 116 -14.77 7.98 -4.09
N TYR A 117 -15.17 8.29 -2.87
CA TYR A 117 -16.54 8.73 -2.61
C TYR A 117 -16.90 10.00 -3.40
#